data_a8a60df0816a75f867336e40ac9f1171
#
_entry.id   a8a60df0816a75f867336e40ac9f1171
#
_cell.length_a   1.000
_cell.length_b   1.000
_cell.length_c   1.000
_cell.angle_alpha   90.00
_cell.angle_beta   90.00
_cell.angle_gamma   90.00
#
_symmetry.space_group_name_H-M   'P 1'
#
loop_
_entity.id
_entity.type
_entity.pdbx_description
1 polymer ?
#
loop_
_entity_poly.entity_id
_entity_poly.type
_entity_poly.pdbx_seq_one_letter_code
_entity_poly.pdbx_strand_id
1 'polypeptide(L)'
;MRLYFITFCLLLITLVSCKENNTAKTIKLAHGLGVSHPVHKAMVYMADRVEENSGGKLKLEIYPSSQLGSERQCLELLQIGSLGMTKVSAAVMENFSPDLRVFGYPYLFRNNEHRFKVYDGEIGQKLLLDGEKFWLHGLTYFDAGNRSFYTKNHPIHKPEDLKGLKIRVMQSPTAINLVKSLGAAPTPISWGELYTALQQGVVDGAENNLPSFYTSKHYEVCKYFTVNEHSSVPDILVISTIIWNDLSSEEKKWINDAAQDATVYQRKLWHESEEEALQAIEKAGVEVYYPDKSLFEKESSGMIKSLKTEDKELYDLVQEIENVK
;
A
#
# COMPACT_ATOMS: atom_id res chain seq x y z
N MET A 1 42.22 10.32 -59.99
CA MET A 1 42.62 10.16 -58.56
C MET A 1 41.90 11.13 -57.62
N ARG A 2 41.81 12.44 -57.89
CA ARG A 2 41.09 13.40 -57.03
C ARG A 2 39.56 13.13 -56.89
N LEU A 3 38.92 12.66 -57.95
CA LEU A 3 37.46 12.40 -57.92
C LEU A 3 37.08 11.20 -57.04
N TYR A 4 37.89 10.14 -57.03
CA TYR A 4 37.67 8.98 -56.15
C TYR A 4 37.92 9.31 -54.69
N PHE A 5 38.78 10.28 -54.37
CA PHE A 5 39.10 10.66 -53.02
C PHE A 5 37.90 11.48 -52.41
N ILE A 6 37.23 12.31 -53.20
CA ILE A 6 36.07 13.09 -52.79
C ILE A 6 34.87 12.17 -52.60
N THR A 7 34.66 11.18 -53.46
CA THR A 7 33.58 10.17 -53.32
C THR A 7 33.81 9.27 -52.10
N PHE A 8 35.03 8.91 -51.75
CA PHE A 8 35.35 8.17 -50.56
C PHE A 8 35.18 8.93 -49.27
N CYS A 9 35.50 10.25 -49.26
CA CYS A 9 35.24 11.13 -48.13
C CYS A 9 33.73 11.40 -47.92
N LEU A 10 32.94 11.49 -48.98
CA LEU A 10 31.46 11.61 -48.86
C LEU A 10 30.80 10.33 -48.33
N LEU A 11 31.35 9.15 -48.67
CA LEU A 11 30.81 7.88 -48.15
C LEU A 11 31.15 7.66 -46.67
N LEU A 12 32.22 8.26 -46.14
CA LEU A 12 32.58 8.18 -44.71
C LEU A 12 31.69 9.08 -43.82
N ILE A 13 31.12 10.14 -44.36
CA ILE A 13 30.27 11.06 -43.60
C ILE A 13 28.87 10.48 -43.31
N THR A 14 28.43 9.50 -44.10
CA THR A 14 27.10 8.85 -43.91
C THR A 14 27.10 7.76 -42.84
N LEU A 15 28.29 7.36 -42.29
CA LEU A 15 28.40 6.30 -41.28
C LEU A 15 28.39 6.80 -39.81
N VAL A 16 28.37 8.09 -39.60
CA VAL A 16 28.25 8.67 -38.24
C VAL A 16 26.80 9.07 -37.96
N SER A 17 25.85 8.24 -38.34
CA SER A 17 24.55 8.24 -37.68
C SER A 17 24.71 7.36 -36.44
N CYS A 18 25.22 7.93 -35.37
CA CYS A 18 25.01 7.40 -34.02
C CYS A 18 23.50 7.36 -33.81
N LYS A 19 22.89 6.21 -34.11
CA LYS A 19 21.63 5.88 -33.48
C LYS A 19 21.96 5.88 -31.99
N GLU A 20 21.63 6.94 -31.28
CA GLU A 20 21.44 6.85 -29.84
C GLU A 20 20.56 5.63 -29.64
N ASN A 21 21.15 4.54 -29.15
CA ASN A 21 20.40 3.44 -28.59
C ASN A 21 19.74 4.02 -27.34
N ASN A 22 18.65 4.73 -27.55
CA ASN A 22 17.79 5.24 -26.50
C ASN A 22 17.06 4.04 -25.90
N THR A 23 17.83 3.14 -25.25
CA THR A 23 17.22 2.10 -24.44
C THR A 23 16.56 2.80 -23.27
N ALA A 24 15.23 2.70 -23.20
CA ALA A 24 14.47 3.28 -22.12
C ALA A 24 15.04 2.85 -20.76
N LYS A 25 15.24 3.82 -19.86
CA LYS A 25 15.59 3.54 -18.46
C LYS A 25 14.38 2.82 -17.84
N THR A 26 14.61 1.67 -17.21
CA THR A 26 13.53 0.86 -16.64
C THR A 26 13.66 0.81 -15.12
N ILE A 27 12.57 1.13 -14.42
CA ILE A 27 12.46 1.02 -12.97
C ILE A 27 11.50 -0.14 -12.66
N LYS A 28 11.95 -1.12 -11.88
CA LYS A 28 11.12 -2.24 -11.44
C LYS A 28 10.26 -1.82 -10.26
N LEU A 29 8.95 -2.10 -10.35
CA LEU A 29 7.96 -1.85 -9.32
C LEU A 29 7.36 -3.19 -8.86
N ALA A 30 7.55 -3.56 -7.60
CA ALA A 30 7.01 -4.79 -7.03
C ALA A 30 5.84 -4.54 -6.07
N HIS A 31 4.92 -5.51 -5.97
CA HIS A 31 3.87 -5.50 -4.96
C HIS A 31 3.24 -6.88 -4.73
N GLY A 32 2.55 -7.04 -3.59
CA GLY A 32 1.94 -8.32 -3.19
C GLY A 32 0.57 -8.62 -3.80
N LEU A 33 -0.11 -7.62 -4.37
CA LEU A 33 -1.51 -7.73 -4.80
C LEU A 33 -1.65 -8.45 -6.14
N GLY A 34 -2.80 -9.11 -6.35
CA GLY A 34 -3.14 -9.73 -7.63
C GLY A 34 -3.49 -8.69 -8.70
N VAL A 35 -3.47 -9.12 -9.98
CA VAL A 35 -3.68 -8.24 -11.13
C VAL A 35 -5.11 -7.68 -11.24
N SER A 36 -6.09 -8.30 -10.60
CA SER A 36 -7.47 -7.80 -10.55
C SER A 36 -7.69 -6.68 -9.53
N HIS A 37 -6.75 -6.50 -8.60
CA HIS A 37 -6.87 -5.54 -7.50
C HIS A 37 -6.84 -4.08 -8.00
N PRO A 38 -7.70 -3.16 -7.49
CA PRO A 38 -7.75 -1.77 -7.95
C PRO A 38 -6.43 -1.03 -7.83
N VAL A 39 -5.63 -1.31 -6.80
CA VAL A 39 -4.29 -0.72 -6.63
C VAL A 39 -3.33 -1.19 -7.73
N HIS A 40 -3.39 -2.48 -8.18
CA HIS A 40 -2.59 -2.93 -9.32
C HIS A 40 -2.96 -2.17 -10.59
N LYS A 41 -4.26 -2.03 -10.87
CA LYS A 41 -4.74 -1.30 -12.05
C LYS A 41 -4.25 0.16 -12.06
N ALA A 42 -4.22 0.80 -10.88
CA ALA A 42 -3.70 2.16 -10.76
C ALA A 42 -2.18 2.23 -10.98
N MET A 43 -1.41 1.24 -10.56
CA MET A 43 0.03 1.17 -10.86
C MET A 43 0.30 0.91 -12.35
N VAL A 44 -0.53 0.12 -13.03
CA VAL A 44 -0.46 -0.02 -14.50
C VAL A 44 -0.72 1.33 -15.16
N TYR A 45 -1.78 2.02 -14.77
CA TYR A 45 -2.06 3.37 -15.26
C TYR A 45 -0.88 4.34 -15.01
N MET A 46 -0.26 4.28 -13.83
CA MET A 46 0.95 5.06 -13.54
C MET A 46 2.09 4.73 -14.51
N ALA A 47 2.31 3.46 -14.80
CA ALA A 47 3.36 3.02 -15.72
C ALA A 47 3.12 3.59 -17.13
N ASP A 48 1.89 3.55 -17.61
CA ASP A 48 1.50 4.14 -18.90
C ASP A 48 1.73 5.66 -18.90
N ARG A 49 1.36 6.36 -17.81
CA ARG A 49 1.60 7.81 -17.68
C ARG A 49 3.08 8.17 -17.65
N VAL A 50 3.93 7.37 -16.98
CA VAL A 50 5.39 7.59 -16.99
C VAL A 50 5.95 7.42 -18.40
N GLU A 51 5.52 6.38 -19.14
CA GLU A 51 5.97 6.17 -20.51
C GLU A 51 5.51 7.30 -21.44
N GLU A 52 4.27 7.74 -21.33
CA GLU A 52 3.73 8.88 -22.09
C GLU A 52 4.47 10.19 -21.77
N ASN A 53 4.59 10.56 -20.48
CA ASN A 53 5.22 11.80 -20.04
C ASN A 53 6.70 11.86 -20.45
N SER A 54 7.39 10.73 -20.48
CA SER A 54 8.80 10.63 -20.84
C SER A 54 9.05 10.49 -22.34
N GLY A 55 7.99 10.34 -23.17
CA GLY A 55 8.14 10.00 -24.59
C GLY A 55 8.86 8.65 -24.79
N GLY A 56 8.64 7.69 -23.87
CA GLY A 56 9.22 6.35 -23.90
C GLY A 56 10.64 6.26 -23.36
N LYS A 57 11.21 7.33 -22.79
CA LYS A 57 12.56 7.33 -22.22
C LYS A 57 12.65 6.64 -20.85
N LEU A 58 11.55 6.63 -20.08
CA LEU A 58 11.43 5.99 -18.77
C LEU A 58 10.25 5.04 -18.76
N LYS A 59 10.44 3.84 -18.19
CA LYS A 59 9.43 2.79 -18.09
C LYS A 59 9.36 2.24 -16.67
N LEU A 60 8.15 1.90 -16.23
CA LEU A 60 7.94 1.11 -15.03
C LEU A 60 7.60 -0.34 -15.42
N GLU A 61 8.36 -1.29 -14.91
CA GLU A 61 8.09 -2.72 -15.08
C GLU A 61 7.48 -3.28 -13.80
N ILE A 62 6.23 -3.75 -13.87
CA ILE A 62 5.45 -4.14 -12.69
C ILE A 62 5.56 -5.65 -12.43
N TYR A 63 5.87 -6.00 -11.18
CA TYR A 63 5.98 -7.37 -10.66
C TYR A 63 4.91 -7.58 -9.58
N PRO A 64 3.70 -8.08 -9.94
CA PRO A 64 2.59 -8.30 -9.02
C PRO A 64 2.73 -9.60 -8.20
N SER A 65 1.75 -9.86 -7.34
CA SER A 65 1.54 -11.15 -6.66
C SER A 65 2.77 -11.67 -5.89
N SER A 66 3.53 -10.77 -5.27
CA SER A 66 4.74 -11.09 -4.48
C SER A 66 5.85 -11.81 -5.28
N GLN A 67 5.93 -11.62 -6.60
CA GLN A 67 6.95 -12.24 -7.43
C GLN A 67 8.39 -11.91 -7.00
N LEU A 68 8.62 -10.73 -6.43
CA LEU A 68 9.92 -10.29 -5.94
C LEU A 68 10.04 -10.34 -4.40
N GLY A 69 9.10 -10.99 -3.73
CA GLY A 69 9.10 -11.16 -2.29
C GLY A 69 7.93 -10.48 -1.58
N SER A 70 7.90 -10.59 -0.24
CA SER A 70 6.96 -9.91 0.63
C SER A 70 7.20 -8.39 0.64
N GLU A 71 6.24 -7.60 1.14
CA GLU A 71 6.38 -6.14 1.27
C GLU A 71 7.66 -5.76 2.06
N ARG A 72 7.95 -6.47 3.16
CA ARG A 72 9.15 -6.27 3.96
C ARG A 72 10.42 -6.52 3.13
N GLN A 73 10.50 -7.63 2.40
CA GLN A 73 11.66 -7.94 1.55
C GLN A 73 11.82 -6.91 0.43
N CYS A 74 10.72 -6.44 -0.16
CA CYS A 74 10.78 -5.37 -1.16
C CYS A 74 11.35 -4.06 -0.57
N LEU A 75 10.96 -3.66 0.65
CA LEU A 75 11.55 -2.50 1.32
C LEU A 75 13.06 -2.68 1.57
N GLU A 76 13.49 -3.85 2.03
CA GLU A 76 14.91 -4.18 2.21
C GLU A 76 15.69 -4.09 0.87
N LEU A 77 15.09 -4.53 -0.24
CA LEU A 77 15.67 -4.40 -1.58
C LEU A 77 15.73 -2.93 -2.07
N LEU A 78 14.74 -2.09 -1.71
CA LEU A 78 14.79 -0.65 -1.98
C LEU A 78 15.96 0.02 -1.25
N GLN A 79 16.16 -0.29 0.03
CA GLN A 79 17.21 0.31 0.85
C GLN A 79 18.61 0.11 0.26
N ILE A 80 18.85 -0.99 -0.43
CA ILE A 80 20.12 -1.31 -1.09
C ILE A 80 20.14 -1.00 -2.60
N GLY A 81 19.06 -0.42 -3.14
CA GLY A 81 18.95 -0.05 -4.56
C GLY A 81 18.79 -1.23 -5.53
N SER A 82 18.55 -2.45 -5.05
CA SER A 82 18.33 -3.64 -5.90
C SER A 82 16.93 -3.71 -6.50
N LEU A 83 15.97 -3.01 -5.91
CA LEU A 83 14.62 -2.78 -6.42
C LEU A 83 14.39 -1.27 -6.51
N GLY A 84 13.73 -0.80 -7.56
CA GLY A 84 13.45 0.63 -7.74
C GLY A 84 12.28 1.11 -6.94
N MET A 85 11.12 0.45 -7.05
CA MET A 85 9.86 0.88 -6.44
C MET A 85 9.10 -0.29 -5.83
N THR A 86 8.30 -0.01 -4.81
CA THR A 86 7.31 -0.94 -4.26
C THR A 86 6.05 -0.22 -3.81
N LYS A 87 4.91 -0.93 -3.86
CA LYS A 87 3.72 -0.58 -3.10
C LYS A 87 3.74 -1.37 -1.80
N VAL A 88 3.56 -0.72 -0.69
CA VAL A 88 3.60 -1.30 0.65
C VAL A 88 2.53 -0.69 1.54
N SER A 89 1.95 -1.48 2.47
CA SER A 89 1.10 -0.93 3.52
C SER A 89 1.91 -0.08 4.51
N ALA A 90 1.38 1.06 4.94
CA ALA A 90 1.98 1.87 6.00
C ALA A 90 2.24 1.06 7.29
N ALA A 91 1.42 0.05 7.56
CA ALA A 91 1.61 -0.87 8.70
C ALA A 91 2.89 -1.72 8.59
N VAL A 92 3.30 -2.12 7.39
CA VAL A 92 4.59 -2.83 7.22
C VAL A 92 5.73 -1.83 7.23
N MET A 93 5.51 -0.65 6.63
CA MET A 93 6.52 0.40 6.54
C MET A 93 6.87 1.01 7.91
N GLU A 94 6.00 0.92 8.93
CA GLU A 94 6.30 1.41 10.29
C GLU A 94 7.56 0.77 10.92
N ASN A 95 7.96 -0.43 10.45
CA ASN A 95 9.21 -1.08 10.90
C ASN A 95 10.47 -0.40 10.33
N PHE A 96 10.32 0.44 9.32
CA PHE A 96 11.40 1.18 8.66
C PHE A 96 11.29 2.68 8.92
N SER A 97 10.07 3.23 8.90
CA SER A 97 9.76 4.63 9.21
C SER A 97 8.73 4.68 10.35
N PRO A 98 9.19 4.78 11.61
CA PRO A 98 8.35 4.53 12.79
C PRO A 98 7.12 5.43 12.93
N ASP A 99 7.16 6.68 12.44
CA ASP A 99 6.03 7.61 12.60
C ASP A 99 4.81 7.21 11.76
N LEU A 100 5.01 6.40 10.71
CA LEU A 100 3.91 5.83 9.92
C LEU A 100 2.97 4.92 10.72
N ARG A 101 3.40 4.45 11.91
CA ARG A 101 2.54 3.69 12.84
C ARG A 101 1.28 4.47 13.26
N VAL A 102 1.30 5.82 13.15
CA VAL A 102 0.13 6.64 13.47
C VAL A 102 -1.11 6.19 12.72
N PHE A 103 -0.97 5.78 11.45
CA PHE A 103 -2.09 5.31 10.63
C PHE A 103 -2.66 3.95 11.06
N GLY A 104 -1.95 3.21 11.89
CA GLY A 104 -2.42 1.92 12.45
C GLY A 104 -3.32 2.08 13.68
N TYR A 105 -3.43 3.28 14.25
CA TYR A 105 -4.27 3.48 15.44
C TYR A 105 -5.77 3.40 15.12
N PRO A 106 -6.55 2.79 16.05
CA PRO A 106 -7.96 2.54 15.82
C PRO A 106 -8.75 3.84 15.75
N TYR A 107 -9.72 3.89 14.82
CA TYR A 107 -10.71 4.98 14.66
C TYR A 107 -10.11 6.38 14.55
N LEU A 108 -8.88 6.49 14.03
CA LEU A 108 -8.15 7.77 13.88
C LEU A 108 -8.88 8.77 12.97
N PHE A 109 -9.53 8.27 11.91
CA PHE A 109 -10.17 9.12 10.92
C PHE A 109 -11.70 9.14 11.10
N ARG A 110 -12.29 10.33 11.03
CA ARG A 110 -13.75 10.52 11.15
C ARG A 110 -14.53 9.98 9.93
N ASN A 111 -13.95 10.14 8.74
CA ASN A 111 -14.53 9.74 7.46
C ASN A 111 -13.46 9.81 6.35
N ASN A 112 -13.83 9.45 5.11
CA ASN A 112 -12.93 9.46 3.96
C ASN A 112 -12.41 10.87 3.62
N GLU A 113 -13.23 11.91 3.74
CA GLU A 113 -12.81 13.29 3.46
C GLU A 113 -11.70 13.72 4.42
N HIS A 114 -11.87 13.48 5.72
CA HIS A 114 -10.87 13.75 6.73
C HIS A 114 -9.57 12.97 6.45
N ARG A 115 -9.69 11.68 6.13
CA ARG A 115 -8.55 10.82 5.79
C ARG A 115 -7.75 11.38 4.62
N PHE A 116 -8.40 11.76 3.53
CA PHE A 116 -7.71 12.30 2.35
C PHE A 116 -7.11 13.68 2.61
N LYS A 117 -7.74 14.53 3.41
CA LYS A 117 -7.13 15.80 3.84
C LYS A 117 -5.83 15.59 4.62
N VAL A 118 -5.76 14.55 5.44
CA VAL A 118 -4.53 14.18 6.16
C VAL A 118 -3.46 13.66 5.20
N TYR A 119 -3.82 12.71 4.30
CA TYR A 119 -2.86 12.12 3.38
C TYR A 119 -2.28 13.13 2.39
N ASP A 120 -3.11 14.01 1.85
CA ASP A 120 -2.74 14.99 0.84
C ASP A 120 -2.17 16.28 1.45
N GLY A 121 -2.38 16.49 2.75
CA GLY A 121 -1.95 17.67 3.51
C GLY A 121 -0.51 17.59 4.03
N GLU A 122 -0.12 18.62 4.77
CA GLU A 122 1.26 18.78 5.30
C GLU A 122 1.70 17.59 6.17
N ILE A 123 0.80 17.05 7.01
CA ILE A 123 1.10 15.90 7.87
C ILE A 123 1.47 14.69 7.02
N GLY A 124 0.63 14.36 6.03
CA GLY A 124 0.86 13.21 5.16
C GLY A 124 2.14 13.37 4.33
N GLN A 125 2.37 14.56 3.77
CA GLN A 125 3.59 14.83 2.99
C GLN A 125 4.85 14.72 3.84
N LYS A 126 4.83 15.24 5.07
CA LYS A 126 5.95 15.07 6.01
C LYS A 126 6.23 13.59 6.30
N LEU A 127 5.19 12.81 6.57
CA LEU A 127 5.34 11.37 6.86
C LEU A 127 5.85 10.57 5.66
N LEU A 128 5.47 10.92 4.42
CA LEU A 128 6.03 10.31 3.21
C LEU A 128 7.54 10.50 3.10
N LEU A 129 8.02 11.71 3.42
CA LEU A 129 9.44 12.07 3.28
C LEU A 129 10.30 11.59 4.46
N ASP A 130 9.70 11.31 5.62
CA ASP A 130 10.42 10.80 6.80
C ASP A 130 11.14 9.48 6.55
N GLY A 131 10.70 8.70 5.55
CA GLY A 131 11.35 7.48 5.11
C GLY A 131 12.72 7.68 4.45
N GLU A 132 13.05 8.90 3.96
CA GLU A 132 14.30 9.17 3.22
C GLU A 132 15.56 8.88 4.04
N LYS A 133 15.54 9.15 5.34
CA LYS A 133 16.62 8.82 6.29
C LYS A 133 16.89 7.29 6.38
N PHE A 134 15.97 6.49 5.87
CA PHE A 134 16.05 5.04 5.78
C PHE A 134 16.12 4.54 4.33
N TRP A 135 16.53 5.39 3.38
CA TRP A 135 16.62 5.12 1.94
C TRP A 135 15.30 4.80 1.25
N LEU A 136 14.18 5.27 1.81
CA LEU A 136 12.83 5.07 1.31
C LEU A 136 12.15 6.41 1.05
N HIS A 137 11.98 6.80 -0.22
CA HIS A 137 11.31 8.03 -0.60
C HIS A 137 9.85 7.71 -0.94
N GLY A 138 8.91 8.25 -0.16
CA GLY A 138 7.48 8.09 -0.41
C GLY A 138 6.99 9.02 -1.51
N LEU A 139 6.23 8.49 -2.47
CA LEU A 139 5.70 9.26 -3.60
C LEU A 139 4.26 9.71 -3.36
N THR A 140 3.41 8.81 -2.88
CA THR A 140 1.98 9.07 -2.66
C THR A 140 1.34 8.01 -1.78
N TYR A 141 0.12 8.34 -1.27
CA TYR A 141 -0.78 7.40 -0.62
C TYR A 141 -1.86 6.92 -1.58
N PHE A 142 -2.05 5.62 -1.65
CA PHE A 142 -3.25 5.00 -2.24
C PHE A 142 -4.26 4.68 -1.15
N ASP A 143 -5.54 4.87 -1.46
CA ASP A 143 -6.62 4.48 -0.58
C ASP A 143 -6.65 2.96 -0.42
N ALA A 144 -6.76 2.51 0.82
CA ALA A 144 -6.95 1.11 1.18
C ALA A 144 -8.22 0.91 2.04
N GLY A 145 -9.12 1.89 2.04
CA GLY A 145 -10.40 1.85 2.72
C GLY A 145 -10.28 1.64 4.23
N ASN A 146 -11.32 1.07 4.80
CA ASN A 146 -11.39 0.70 6.20
C ASN A 146 -11.18 -0.80 6.37
N ARG A 147 -10.50 -1.18 7.43
CA ARG A 147 -10.19 -2.57 7.76
C ARG A 147 -11.22 -3.13 8.74
N SER A 148 -11.64 -4.34 8.47
CA SER A 148 -12.70 -5.05 9.17
C SER A 148 -12.32 -6.51 9.39
N PHE A 149 -12.88 -7.16 10.39
CA PHE A 149 -12.61 -8.58 10.66
C PHE A 149 -13.37 -9.50 9.70
N TYR A 150 -12.74 -10.60 9.34
CA TYR A 150 -13.39 -11.72 8.68
C TYR A 150 -12.89 -13.04 9.24
N THR A 151 -13.80 -14.00 9.36
CA THR A 151 -13.54 -15.27 10.05
C THR A 151 -14.13 -16.45 9.29
N LYS A 152 -13.63 -17.65 9.60
CA LYS A 152 -14.05 -18.89 8.97
C LYS A 152 -15.40 -19.40 9.49
N ASN A 153 -15.56 -19.48 10.82
CA ASN A 153 -16.59 -20.30 11.45
C ASN A 153 -17.52 -19.52 12.38
N HIS A 154 -17.17 -18.28 12.76
CA HIS A 154 -17.92 -17.55 13.75
C HIS A 154 -18.05 -16.06 13.37
N PRO A 155 -19.24 -15.46 13.40
CA PRO A 155 -19.40 -14.02 13.25
C PRO A 155 -18.82 -13.27 14.45
N ILE A 156 -18.41 -12.03 14.24
CA ILE A 156 -17.94 -11.13 15.30
C ILE A 156 -18.97 -10.01 15.44
N HIS A 157 -19.76 -10.02 16.51
CA HIS A 157 -20.74 -8.99 16.79
C HIS A 157 -20.21 -7.94 17.80
N LYS A 158 -19.24 -8.32 18.61
CA LYS A 158 -18.64 -7.50 19.68
C LYS A 158 -17.20 -7.99 19.97
N PRO A 159 -16.38 -7.18 20.64
CA PRO A 159 -14.99 -7.55 20.94
C PRO A 159 -14.80 -8.90 21.64
N GLU A 160 -15.75 -9.28 22.53
CA GLU A 160 -15.66 -10.52 23.26
C GLU A 160 -15.70 -11.77 22.35
N ASP A 161 -16.31 -11.66 21.16
CA ASP A 161 -16.37 -12.76 20.20
C ASP A 161 -15.01 -13.05 19.54
N LEU A 162 -14.04 -12.14 19.69
CA LEU A 162 -12.65 -12.31 19.25
C LEU A 162 -11.81 -13.18 20.22
N LYS A 163 -12.27 -13.38 21.46
CA LYS A 163 -11.50 -14.11 22.47
C LYS A 163 -11.19 -15.54 22.02
N GLY A 164 -9.88 -15.87 22.08
CA GLY A 164 -9.40 -17.21 21.73
C GLY A 164 -9.19 -17.43 20.23
N LEU A 165 -9.62 -16.50 19.36
CA LEU A 165 -9.39 -16.60 17.93
C LEU A 165 -7.97 -16.16 17.58
N LYS A 166 -7.32 -16.91 16.70
CA LYS A 166 -6.07 -16.55 16.05
C LYS A 166 -6.39 -15.70 14.82
N ILE A 167 -6.15 -14.40 14.93
CA ILE A 167 -6.41 -13.45 13.86
C ILE A 167 -5.09 -13.06 13.18
N ARG A 168 -5.02 -13.32 11.87
CA ARG A 168 -3.86 -12.86 11.11
C ARG A 168 -3.85 -11.34 11.08
N VAL A 169 -2.67 -10.77 11.28
CA VAL A 169 -2.36 -9.36 11.12
C VAL A 169 -1.18 -9.16 10.15
N MET A 170 -1.00 -7.94 9.68
CA MET A 170 0.23 -7.55 8.99
C MET A 170 1.42 -7.63 9.94
N GLN A 171 2.64 -7.65 9.41
CA GLN A 171 3.88 -7.62 10.19
C GLN A 171 4.12 -6.20 10.75
N SER A 172 3.26 -5.80 11.68
CA SER A 172 3.15 -4.48 12.26
C SER A 172 2.94 -4.57 13.78
N PRO A 173 3.83 -4.02 14.61
CA PRO A 173 3.62 -3.91 16.04
C PRO A 173 2.30 -3.24 16.42
N THR A 174 1.90 -2.19 15.69
CA THR A 174 0.63 -1.48 15.95
C THR A 174 -0.58 -2.38 15.66
N ALA A 175 -0.59 -3.11 14.54
CA ALA A 175 -1.66 -4.06 14.21
C ALA A 175 -1.72 -5.23 15.22
N ILE A 176 -0.58 -5.72 15.68
CA ILE A 176 -0.50 -6.74 16.74
C ILE A 176 -1.15 -6.22 18.03
N ASN A 177 -0.79 -5.00 18.46
CA ASN A 177 -1.33 -4.39 19.66
C ASN A 177 -2.84 -4.12 19.55
N LEU A 178 -3.30 -3.68 18.38
CA LEU A 178 -4.73 -3.43 18.13
C LEU A 178 -5.55 -4.72 18.27
N VAL A 179 -5.19 -5.77 17.58
CA VAL A 179 -5.93 -7.05 17.64
C VAL A 179 -5.84 -7.65 19.04
N LYS A 180 -4.71 -7.48 19.73
CA LYS A 180 -4.54 -7.92 21.12
C LYS A 180 -5.41 -7.13 22.10
N SER A 181 -5.55 -5.80 21.90
CA SER A 181 -6.42 -4.97 22.73
C SER A 181 -7.89 -5.35 22.62
N LEU A 182 -8.29 -5.87 21.45
CA LEU A 182 -9.64 -6.38 21.20
C LEU A 182 -9.85 -7.84 21.68
N GLY A 183 -8.84 -8.47 22.30
CA GLY A 183 -8.95 -9.79 22.95
C GLY A 183 -8.60 -10.99 22.08
N ALA A 184 -8.23 -10.83 20.82
CA ALA A 184 -7.78 -11.91 19.96
C ALA A 184 -6.28 -12.23 20.13
N ALA A 185 -5.85 -13.36 19.55
CA ALA A 185 -4.45 -13.76 19.43
C ALA A 185 -3.90 -13.33 18.05
N PRO A 186 -3.14 -12.22 17.94
CA PRO A 186 -2.62 -11.77 16.66
C PRO A 186 -1.52 -12.71 16.15
N THR A 187 -1.58 -13.06 14.87
CA THR A 187 -0.59 -13.91 14.20
C THR A 187 -0.04 -13.18 12.98
N PRO A 188 1.17 -12.58 13.05
CA PRO A 188 1.76 -11.88 11.92
C PRO A 188 2.13 -12.85 10.79
N ILE A 189 1.49 -12.68 9.62
CA ILE A 189 1.75 -13.47 8.42
C ILE A 189 1.81 -12.53 7.22
N SER A 190 2.76 -12.75 6.29
CA SER A 190 2.87 -11.96 5.05
C SER A 190 1.63 -12.14 4.16
N TRP A 191 1.37 -11.16 3.29
CA TRP A 191 0.18 -11.18 2.44
C TRP A 191 0.11 -12.41 1.53
N GLY A 192 1.22 -12.76 0.89
CA GLY A 192 1.28 -13.89 -0.05
C GLY A 192 1.03 -15.26 0.58
N GLU A 193 1.16 -15.38 1.92
CA GLU A 193 0.96 -16.62 2.66
C GLU A 193 -0.44 -16.74 3.27
N LEU A 194 -1.21 -15.64 3.29
CA LEU A 194 -2.45 -15.55 4.07
C LEU A 194 -3.53 -16.51 3.59
N TYR A 195 -3.77 -16.64 2.28
CA TYR A 195 -4.80 -17.54 1.75
C TYR A 195 -4.55 -18.99 2.22
N THR A 196 -3.31 -19.45 2.10
CA THR A 196 -2.90 -20.78 2.53
C THR A 196 -3.04 -20.96 4.04
N ALA A 197 -2.65 -19.97 4.83
CA ALA A 197 -2.78 -20.00 6.29
C ALA A 197 -4.25 -20.08 6.73
N LEU A 198 -5.15 -19.35 6.09
CA LEU A 198 -6.59 -19.43 6.30
C LEU A 198 -7.12 -20.81 5.90
N GLN A 199 -6.77 -21.30 4.72
CA GLN A 199 -7.23 -22.60 4.21
C GLN A 199 -6.79 -23.74 5.11
N GLN A 200 -5.56 -23.75 5.56
CA GLN A 200 -5.01 -24.79 6.45
C GLN A 200 -5.45 -24.64 7.92
N GLY A 201 -6.12 -23.56 8.30
CA GLY A 201 -6.54 -23.33 9.68
C GLY A 201 -5.42 -22.95 10.63
N VAL A 202 -4.31 -22.42 10.13
CA VAL A 202 -3.23 -21.81 10.95
C VAL A 202 -3.79 -20.63 11.72
N VAL A 203 -4.71 -19.90 11.11
CA VAL A 203 -5.48 -18.80 11.70
C VAL A 203 -6.99 -19.02 11.50
N ASP A 204 -7.79 -18.46 12.41
CA ASP A 204 -9.25 -18.56 12.40
C ASP A 204 -9.90 -17.48 11.53
N GLY A 205 -9.16 -16.41 11.27
CA GLY A 205 -9.59 -15.28 10.48
C GLY A 205 -8.46 -14.27 10.28
N ALA A 206 -8.83 -13.12 9.73
CA ALA A 206 -7.92 -12.00 9.54
C ALA A 206 -8.71 -10.69 9.58
N GLU A 207 -8.03 -9.58 9.35
CA GLU A 207 -8.64 -8.27 9.19
C GLU A 207 -8.11 -7.59 7.91
N ASN A 208 -9.00 -6.99 7.14
CA ASN A 208 -8.67 -6.22 5.94
C ASN A 208 -9.90 -5.49 5.40
N ASN A 209 -9.74 -4.81 4.26
CA ASN A 209 -10.79 -4.13 3.51
C ASN A 209 -11.53 -5.11 2.57
N LEU A 210 -12.72 -4.70 2.11
CA LEU A 210 -13.58 -5.50 1.22
C LEU A 210 -12.93 -5.84 -0.14
N PRO A 211 -12.33 -4.88 -0.89
CA PRO A 211 -11.68 -5.18 -2.16
C PRO A 211 -10.58 -6.23 -2.05
N SER A 212 -9.74 -6.17 -1.01
CA SER A 212 -8.71 -7.16 -0.76
C SER A 212 -9.28 -8.52 -0.37
N PHE A 213 -10.30 -8.57 0.48
CA PHE A 213 -11.00 -9.79 0.86
C PHE A 213 -11.59 -10.51 -0.36
N TYR A 214 -12.21 -9.76 -1.26
CA TYR A 214 -12.81 -10.28 -2.49
C TYR A 214 -11.75 -10.71 -3.53
N THR A 215 -10.87 -9.79 -3.93
CA THR A 215 -9.92 -10.05 -5.04
C THR A 215 -8.89 -11.12 -4.71
N SER A 216 -8.58 -11.35 -3.42
CA SER A 216 -7.69 -12.42 -2.96
C SER A 216 -8.43 -13.71 -2.62
N LYS A 217 -9.73 -13.75 -2.89
CA LYS A 217 -10.59 -14.94 -2.70
C LYS A 217 -10.64 -15.46 -1.27
N HIS A 218 -10.34 -14.62 -0.27
CA HIS A 218 -10.44 -15.04 1.13
C HIS A 218 -11.86 -15.43 1.51
N TYR A 219 -12.88 -14.91 0.82
CA TYR A 219 -14.30 -15.27 0.94
C TYR A 219 -14.60 -16.76 0.64
N GLU A 220 -13.73 -17.43 -0.12
CA GLU A 220 -13.89 -18.87 -0.37
C GLU A 220 -13.70 -19.68 0.92
N VAL A 221 -12.83 -19.19 1.81
CA VAL A 221 -12.45 -19.84 3.07
C VAL A 221 -13.16 -19.21 4.28
N CYS A 222 -13.31 -17.89 4.32
CA CYS A 222 -13.96 -17.16 5.41
C CYS A 222 -15.38 -16.79 5.03
N LYS A 223 -16.35 -17.20 5.85
CA LYS A 223 -17.79 -17.04 5.54
C LYS A 223 -18.47 -15.91 6.32
N TYR A 224 -17.75 -15.24 7.20
CA TYR A 224 -18.25 -14.15 8.02
C TYR A 224 -17.39 -12.91 7.83
N PHE A 225 -18.00 -11.79 7.47
CA PHE A 225 -17.33 -10.49 7.35
C PHE A 225 -18.03 -9.48 8.27
N THR A 226 -17.28 -8.88 9.20
CA THR A 226 -17.82 -7.95 10.21
C THR A 226 -17.31 -6.55 9.93
N VAL A 227 -18.21 -5.67 9.48
CA VAL A 227 -17.92 -4.27 9.08
C VAL A 227 -17.78 -3.40 10.33
N ASN A 228 -16.72 -3.64 11.11
CA ASN A 228 -16.42 -2.84 12.30
C ASN A 228 -15.48 -1.65 12.03
N GLU A 229 -14.77 -1.65 10.89
CA GLU A 229 -13.96 -0.54 10.37
C GLU A 229 -12.99 0.05 11.42
N HIS A 230 -12.29 -0.84 12.11
CA HIS A 230 -11.47 -0.49 13.27
C HIS A 230 -10.22 0.33 12.95
N SER A 231 -9.74 0.35 11.70
CA SER A 231 -8.61 1.17 11.28
C SER A 231 -8.63 1.48 9.78
N SER A 232 -7.86 2.49 9.36
CA SER A 232 -7.74 2.91 7.96
C SER A 232 -6.27 3.14 7.65
N VAL A 233 -5.59 2.08 7.20
CA VAL A 233 -4.14 2.07 6.95
C VAL A 233 -3.88 2.23 5.47
N PRO A 234 -3.25 3.31 5.00
CA PRO A 234 -3.01 3.51 3.57
C PRO A 234 -1.98 2.55 3.00
N ASP A 235 -2.05 2.35 1.69
CA ASP A 235 -0.93 1.87 0.92
C ASP A 235 -0.03 3.05 0.51
N ILE A 236 1.27 2.86 0.53
CA ILE A 236 2.26 3.86 0.15
C ILE A 236 3.03 3.37 -1.07
N LEU A 237 3.16 4.22 -2.07
CA LEU A 237 4.07 4.00 -3.18
C LEU A 237 5.44 4.58 -2.81
N VAL A 238 6.45 3.73 -2.81
CA VAL A 238 7.81 4.06 -2.34
C VAL A 238 8.83 3.78 -3.44
N ILE A 239 9.78 4.68 -3.62
CA ILE A 239 10.96 4.51 -4.48
C ILE A 239 12.23 4.49 -3.63
N SER A 240 13.22 3.68 -4.03
CA SER A 240 14.56 3.70 -3.45
C SER A 240 15.17 5.10 -3.52
N THR A 241 15.61 5.66 -2.40
CA THR A 241 16.30 6.96 -2.39
C THR A 241 17.59 6.94 -3.23
N ILE A 242 18.24 5.77 -3.33
CA ILE A 242 19.43 5.58 -4.19
C ILE A 242 19.04 5.82 -5.66
N ILE A 243 17.98 5.14 -6.13
CA ILE A 243 17.45 5.29 -7.49
C ILE A 243 16.90 6.71 -7.69
N TRP A 244 16.13 7.23 -6.73
CA TRP A 244 15.55 8.57 -6.78
C TRP A 244 16.62 9.66 -6.99
N ASN A 245 17.73 9.59 -6.24
CA ASN A 245 18.79 10.56 -6.33
C ASN A 245 19.55 10.52 -7.67
N ASP A 246 19.57 9.36 -8.34
CA ASP A 246 20.18 9.16 -9.67
C ASP A 246 19.26 9.65 -10.82
N LEU A 247 18.02 10.01 -10.53
CA LEU A 247 17.10 10.57 -11.51
C LEU A 247 17.36 12.06 -11.72
N SER A 248 17.27 12.49 -13.00
CA SER A 248 17.23 13.91 -13.34
C SER A 248 15.98 14.59 -12.78
N SER A 249 15.99 15.92 -12.71
CA SER A 249 14.81 16.69 -12.28
C SER A 249 13.60 16.46 -13.19
N GLU A 250 13.83 16.19 -14.48
CA GLU A 250 12.78 15.89 -15.44
C GLU A 250 12.18 14.49 -15.21
N GLU A 251 13.02 13.47 -14.99
CA GLU A 251 12.57 12.11 -14.65
C GLU A 251 11.78 12.07 -13.33
N LYS A 252 12.25 12.80 -12.31
CA LYS A 252 11.51 12.96 -11.03
C LYS A 252 10.14 13.60 -11.26
N LYS A 253 10.07 14.60 -12.13
CA LYS A 253 8.79 15.25 -12.46
C LYS A 253 7.84 14.27 -13.14
N TRP A 254 8.29 13.48 -14.13
CA TRP A 254 7.44 12.50 -14.80
C TRP A 254 6.86 11.46 -13.82
N ILE A 255 7.68 10.97 -12.87
CA ILE A 255 7.25 10.02 -11.85
C ILE A 255 6.23 10.67 -10.90
N ASN A 256 6.50 11.88 -10.39
CA ASN A 256 5.61 12.56 -9.47
C ASN A 256 4.25 12.89 -10.12
N ASP A 257 4.26 13.43 -11.34
CA ASP A 257 3.03 13.73 -12.07
C ASP A 257 2.20 12.44 -12.28
N ALA A 258 2.84 11.35 -12.72
CA ALA A 258 2.19 10.08 -12.92
C ALA A 258 1.67 9.45 -11.60
N ALA A 259 2.38 9.63 -10.49
CA ALA A 259 1.94 9.17 -9.17
C ALA A 259 0.68 9.93 -8.71
N GLN A 260 0.62 11.24 -8.92
CA GLN A 260 -0.56 12.04 -8.61
C GLN A 260 -1.77 11.65 -9.47
N ASP A 261 -1.58 11.51 -10.79
CA ASP A 261 -2.62 11.03 -11.70
C ASP A 261 -3.15 9.64 -11.27
N ALA A 262 -2.23 8.74 -10.92
CA ALA A 262 -2.56 7.40 -10.45
C ALA A 262 -3.31 7.41 -9.11
N THR A 263 -3.01 8.35 -8.21
CA THR A 263 -3.70 8.50 -6.93
C THR A 263 -5.17 8.85 -7.15
N VAL A 264 -5.45 9.83 -8.03
CA VAL A 264 -6.83 10.23 -8.36
C VAL A 264 -7.60 9.07 -9.00
N TYR A 265 -6.95 8.37 -9.96
CA TYR A 265 -7.54 7.22 -10.63
C TYR A 265 -7.78 6.06 -9.67
N GLN A 266 -6.84 5.80 -8.76
CA GLN A 266 -6.93 4.73 -7.76
C GLN A 266 -8.12 4.93 -6.80
N ARG A 267 -8.33 6.15 -6.28
CA ARG A 267 -9.46 6.46 -5.39
C ARG A 267 -10.81 6.22 -6.05
N LYS A 268 -10.92 6.53 -7.35
CA LYS A 268 -12.12 6.21 -8.12
C LYS A 268 -12.32 4.69 -8.24
N LEU A 269 -11.28 3.97 -8.67
CA LEU A 269 -11.33 2.51 -8.78
C LEU A 269 -11.62 1.83 -7.44
N TRP A 270 -11.11 2.42 -6.34
CA TRP A 270 -11.33 1.89 -5.01
C TRP A 270 -12.80 1.93 -4.62
N HIS A 271 -13.43 3.08 -4.77
CA HIS A 271 -14.85 3.24 -4.48
C HIS A 271 -15.74 2.28 -5.30
N GLU A 272 -15.50 2.18 -6.61
CA GLU A 272 -16.20 1.22 -7.47
C GLU A 272 -15.97 -0.24 -7.01
N SER A 273 -14.75 -0.57 -6.55
CA SER A 273 -14.41 -1.90 -6.09
C SER A 273 -14.99 -2.27 -4.72
N GLU A 274 -15.22 -1.30 -3.85
CA GLU A 274 -15.91 -1.55 -2.55
C GLU A 274 -17.35 -2.02 -2.78
N GLU A 275 -18.08 -1.36 -3.69
CA GLU A 275 -19.46 -1.73 -4.03
C GLU A 275 -19.52 -3.10 -4.72
N GLU A 276 -18.65 -3.33 -5.71
CA GLU A 276 -18.54 -4.61 -6.41
C GLU A 276 -18.21 -5.75 -5.45
N ALA A 277 -17.24 -5.55 -4.56
CA ALA A 277 -16.79 -6.56 -3.62
C ALA A 277 -17.90 -6.97 -2.65
N LEU A 278 -18.64 -6.00 -2.09
CA LEU A 278 -19.74 -6.29 -1.18
C LEU A 278 -20.80 -7.17 -1.85
N GLN A 279 -21.28 -6.78 -3.01
CA GLN A 279 -22.29 -7.54 -3.76
C GLN A 279 -21.79 -8.95 -4.13
N ALA A 280 -20.51 -9.06 -4.52
CA ALA A 280 -19.92 -10.33 -4.92
C ALA A 280 -19.77 -11.31 -3.77
N ILE A 281 -19.32 -10.85 -2.58
CA ILE A 281 -19.16 -11.73 -1.41
C ILE A 281 -20.50 -12.17 -0.85
N GLU A 282 -21.51 -11.30 -0.80
CA GLU A 282 -22.88 -11.69 -0.40
C GLU A 282 -23.46 -12.75 -1.34
N LYS A 283 -23.30 -12.56 -2.67
CA LYS A 283 -23.71 -13.54 -3.67
C LYS A 283 -22.96 -14.87 -3.53
N ALA A 284 -21.72 -14.84 -3.05
CA ALA A 284 -20.92 -16.05 -2.76
C ALA A 284 -21.26 -16.71 -1.42
N GLY A 285 -22.28 -16.22 -0.70
CA GLY A 285 -22.77 -16.76 0.54
C GLY A 285 -21.95 -16.38 1.78
N VAL A 286 -21.25 -15.24 1.73
CA VAL A 286 -20.63 -14.63 2.92
C VAL A 286 -21.72 -13.88 3.69
N GLU A 287 -21.79 -14.14 5.00
CA GLU A 287 -22.64 -13.39 5.90
C GLU A 287 -21.94 -12.10 6.35
N VAL A 288 -22.54 -10.94 6.03
CA VAL A 288 -22.00 -9.63 6.36
C VAL A 288 -22.71 -9.04 7.56
N TYR A 289 -21.96 -8.67 8.59
CA TYR A 289 -22.48 -8.12 9.84
C TYR A 289 -22.05 -6.68 10.04
N TYR A 290 -22.94 -5.85 10.55
CA TYR A 290 -22.72 -4.45 10.89
C TYR A 290 -22.88 -4.25 12.40
N PRO A 291 -21.79 -4.41 13.18
CA PRO A 291 -21.85 -4.32 14.64
C PRO A 291 -21.94 -2.88 15.13
N ASP A 292 -22.23 -2.69 16.40
CA ASP A 292 -22.02 -1.41 17.06
C ASP A 292 -20.50 -1.13 17.20
N LYS A 293 -20.00 -0.24 16.35
CA LYS A 293 -18.57 0.12 16.30
C LYS A 293 -18.07 0.75 17.60
N SER A 294 -18.96 1.41 18.36
CA SER A 294 -18.59 2.05 19.63
C SER A 294 -18.06 1.07 20.67
N LEU A 295 -18.46 -0.21 20.60
CA LEU A 295 -17.93 -1.26 21.48
C LEU A 295 -16.47 -1.53 21.19
N PHE A 296 -16.09 -1.61 19.91
CA PHE A 296 -14.72 -1.84 19.47
C PHE A 296 -13.84 -0.60 19.72
N GLU A 297 -14.36 0.60 19.47
CA GLU A 297 -13.69 1.86 19.76
C GLU A 297 -13.38 2.00 21.25
N LYS A 298 -14.36 1.73 22.11
CA LYS A 298 -14.17 1.76 23.56
C LYS A 298 -13.10 0.79 24.03
N GLU A 299 -13.13 -0.46 23.54
CA GLU A 299 -12.17 -1.51 23.94
C GLU A 299 -10.75 -1.17 23.49
N SER A 300 -10.56 -0.63 22.28
CA SER A 300 -9.25 -0.24 21.75
C SER A 300 -8.76 1.14 22.18
N SER A 301 -9.61 1.95 22.82
CA SER A 301 -9.28 3.34 23.20
C SER A 301 -8.06 3.48 24.13
N GLY A 302 -7.69 2.40 24.84
CA GLY A 302 -6.50 2.34 25.67
C GLY A 302 -5.21 2.57 24.87
N MET A 303 -5.17 2.19 23.61
CA MET A 303 -3.98 2.35 22.76
C MET A 303 -3.59 3.81 22.54
N ILE A 304 -4.55 4.70 22.25
CA ILE A 304 -4.27 6.14 22.10
C ILE A 304 -4.01 6.78 23.46
N LYS A 305 -4.78 6.39 24.49
CA LYS A 305 -4.61 6.96 25.85
C LYS A 305 -3.24 6.69 26.43
N SER A 306 -2.67 5.49 26.22
CA SER A 306 -1.35 5.13 26.74
C SER A 306 -0.23 5.97 26.13
N LEU A 307 -0.38 6.40 24.87
CA LEU A 307 0.60 7.26 24.19
C LEU A 307 0.91 8.54 24.96
N LYS A 308 -0.06 9.08 25.69
CA LYS A 308 0.14 10.31 26.45
C LYS A 308 1.31 10.23 27.44
N THR A 309 1.60 9.03 27.92
CA THR A 309 2.69 8.78 28.88
C THR A 309 3.84 7.99 28.27
N GLU A 310 3.58 7.15 27.28
CA GLU A 310 4.56 6.24 26.71
C GLU A 310 5.27 6.85 25.50
N ASP A 311 4.57 7.68 24.71
CA ASP A 311 5.08 8.28 23.48
C ASP A 311 4.37 9.60 23.18
N LYS A 312 4.85 10.66 23.83
CA LYS A 312 4.21 11.97 23.71
C LYS A 312 4.24 12.54 22.28
N GLU A 313 5.31 12.29 21.52
CA GLU A 313 5.45 12.80 20.13
C GLU A 313 4.38 12.17 19.23
N LEU A 314 4.19 10.87 19.34
CA LEU A 314 3.13 10.18 18.60
C LEU A 314 1.74 10.59 19.08
N TYR A 315 1.55 10.80 20.39
CA TYR A 315 0.27 11.33 20.90
C TYR A 315 -0.06 12.70 20.31
N ASP A 316 0.92 13.61 20.28
CA ASP A 316 0.75 14.94 19.71
C ASP A 316 0.43 14.84 18.19
N LEU A 317 1.08 13.94 17.45
CA LEU A 317 0.76 13.67 16.04
C LEU A 317 -0.68 13.13 15.85
N VAL A 318 -1.14 12.23 16.70
CA VAL A 318 -2.56 11.78 16.70
C VAL A 318 -3.49 12.97 16.88
N GLN A 319 -3.20 13.85 17.86
CA GLN A 319 -4.01 15.05 18.09
C GLN A 319 -3.97 16.04 16.91
N GLU A 320 -2.82 16.21 16.26
CA GLU A 320 -2.72 17.03 15.04
C GLU A 320 -3.62 16.46 13.94
N ILE A 321 -3.58 15.14 13.70
CA ILE A 321 -4.44 14.48 12.73
C ILE A 321 -5.93 14.67 13.08
N GLU A 322 -6.33 14.41 14.32
CA GLU A 322 -7.72 14.57 14.75
C GLU A 322 -8.24 16.00 14.55
N ASN A 323 -7.37 17.01 14.61
CA ASN A 323 -7.72 18.43 14.46
C ASN A 323 -7.75 18.92 13.01
N VAL A 324 -7.35 18.12 12.01
CA VAL A 324 -7.49 18.46 10.59
C VAL A 324 -8.98 18.63 10.25
N LYS A 325 -9.33 19.80 9.67
CA LYS A 325 -10.74 20.20 9.39
C LYS A 325 -11.17 19.77 8.00
#